data_3fd80938376f1595f869e07bcfebd138
#
_entry.id   3fd80938376f1595f869e07bcfebd138
#
_cell.length_a   1.000
_cell.length_b   1.000
_cell.length_c   1.000
_cell.angle_alpha   90.00
_cell.angle_beta   90.00
_cell.angle_gamma   90.00
#
_symmetry.space_group_name_H-M   'P 1'
#
loop_
_entity.id
_entity.type
_entity.pdbx_description
1 polymer ?
#
loop_
_entity_poly.entity_id
_entity_poly.type
_entity_poly.pdbx_seq_one_letter_code
_entity_poly.pdbx_strand_id
1 'polypeptide(L)'
;MVRRTRVEMEETRASLLATARKVFSERGYADTSMDDLTAQAGLTRGALYHHFGDKKGLLLAVVEQIDAEMDGRLQAISDSAADSWEGFRQRCRAYLEMALEPEIQRIVLRDARAVLGGASPDSQRHCLESMQKLIQQLIQQGIVVDACPEALASLIYGSLAEAAFWIADGEEGNARLIKGVAALELLLRGMLLQR
;
A
#
# COMPACT_ATOMS: atom_id res chain seq x y z
N MET A 1 -11.51 34.20 20.37
CA MET A 1 -11.27 32.98 19.56
C MET A 1 -10.13 32.22 20.20
N VAL A 2 -10.39 31.11 20.88
CA VAL A 2 -9.33 30.30 21.54
C VAL A 2 -8.52 29.63 20.42
N ARG A 3 -7.22 29.89 20.39
CA ARG A 3 -6.29 29.28 19.45
C ARG A 3 -6.16 27.81 19.87
N ARG A 4 -6.66 26.86 19.04
CA ARG A 4 -6.47 25.43 19.27
C ARG A 4 -4.99 25.11 19.43
N THR A 5 -4.66 24.27 20.41
CA THR A 5 -3.30 23.80 20.61
C THR A 5 -2.89 22.86 19.46
N ARG A 6 -1.60 22.66 19.25
CA ARG A 6 -1.08 21.71 18.24
C ARG A 6 -1.62 20.29 18.49
N VAL A 7 -1.74 19.88 19.73
CA VAL A 7 -2.27 18.58 20.14
C VAL A 7 -3.74 18.43 19.71
N GLU A 8 -4.59 19.43 19.99
CA GLU A 8 -6.01 19.39 19.59
C GLU A 8 -6.19 19.38 18.06
N MET A 9 -5.27 19.99 17.32
CA MET A 9 -5.27 19.94 15.85
C MET A 9 -4.89 18.55 15.33
N GLU A 10 -3.89 17.92 15.92
CA GLU A 10 -3.46 16.56 15.62
C GLU A 10 -4.57 15.54 15.92
N GLU A 11 -5.23 15.65 17.08
CA GLU A 11 -6.39 14.83 17.47
C GLU A 11 -7.56 14.98 16.49
N THR A 12 -7.86 16.22 16.10
CA THR A 12 -8.91 16.51 15.10
C THR A 12 -8.59 15.88 13.76
N ARG A 13 -7.33 15.98 13.30
CA ARG A 13 -6.87 15.37 12.06
C ARG A 13 -6.97 13.85 12.11
N ALA A 14 -6.52 13.24 13.18
CA ALA A 14 -6.59 11.79 13.37
C ALA A 14 -8.03 11.27 13.40
N SER A 15 -8.95 11.97 14.07
CA SER A 15 -10.36 11.62 14.11
C SER A 15 -11.02 11.69 12.72
N LEU A 16 -10.74 12.74 11.94
CA LEU A 16 -11.24 12.86 10.56
C LEU A 16 -10.71 11.73 9.69
N LEU A 17 -9.42 11.42 9.81
CA LEU A 17 -8.77 10.37 9.02
C LEU A 17 -9.36 8.99 9.33
N ALA A 18 -9.53 8.66 10.61
CA ALA A 18 -10.13 7.39 11.04
C ALA A 18 -11.58 7.25 10.56
N THR A 19 -12.37 8.33 10.66
CA THR A 19 -13.76 8.36 10.16
C THR A 19 -13.79 8.18 8.64
N ALA A 20 -12.95 8.89 7.90
CA ALA A 20 -12.88 8.78 6.45
C ALA A 20 -12.47 7.38 6.00
N ARG A 21 -11.47 6.80 6.63
CA ARG A 21 -11.01 5.43 6.36
C ARG A 21 -12.16 4.43 6.50
N LYS A 22 -12.89 4.50 7.62
CA LYS A 22 -14.05 3.65 7.85
C LYS A 22 -15.13 3.83 6.78
N VAL A 23 -15.53 5.07 6.50
CA VAL A 23 -16.59 5.37 5.55
C VAL A 23 -16.21 4.99 4.11
N PHE A 24 -14.96 5.25 3.69
CA PHE A 24 -14.46 4.83 2.38
C PHE A 24 -14.42 3.31 2.25
N SER A 25 -14.04 2.60 3.30
CA SER A 25 -14.06 1.13 3.32
C SER A 25 -15.49 0.58 3.16
N GLU A 26 -16.47 1.17 3.85
CA GLU A 26 -17.85 0.69 3.87
C GLU A 26 -18.64 1.08 2.60
N ARG A 27 -18.52 2.34 2.14
CA ARG A 27 -19.35 2.91 1.07
C ARG A 27 -18.57 3.20 -0.21
N GLY A 28 -17.24 3.34 -0.13
CA GLY A 28 -16.37 3.80 -1.18
C GLY A 28 -16.29 5.32 -1.30
N TYR A 29 -15.31 5.77 -2.07
CA TYR A 29 -15.06 7.19 -2.29
C TYR A 29 -16.24 7.89 -2.99
N ALA A 30 -16.78 7.32 -4.07
CA ALA A 30 -17.79 7.97 -4.89
C ALA A 30 -19.05 8.32 -4.06
N ASP A 31 -19.54 7.37 -3.26
CA ASP A 31 -20.80 7.47 -2.50
C ASP A 31 -20.64 8.14 -1.13
N THR A 32 -19.50 8.78 -0.87
CA THR A 32 -19.22 9.50 0.38
C THR A 32 -19.20 11.00 0.13
N SER A 33 -19.98 11.77 0.88
CA SER A 33 -19.93 13.23 0.86
C SER A 33 -19.05 13.80 1.97
N MET A 34 -18.53 15.02 1.76
CA MET A 34 -17.78 15.74 2.80
C MET A 34 -18.66 16.08 4.02
N ASP A 35 -19.97 16.26 3.80
CA ASP A 35 -20.94 16.54 4.88
C ASP A 35 -21.17 15.31 5.74
N ASP A 36 -21.29 14.12 5.14
CA ASP A 36 -21.43 12.87 5.88
C ASP A 36 -20.21 12.60 6.75
N LEU A 37 -19.02 12.85 6.22
CA LEU A 37 -17.77 12.66 6.96
C LEU A 37 -17.67 13.58 8.18
N THR A 38 -17.99 14.86 8.00
CA THR A 38 -17.94 15.83 9.10
C THR A 38 -19.01 15.55 10.16
N ALA A 39 -20.23 15.18 9.73
CA ALA A 39 -21.32 14.81 10.64
C ALA A 39 -20.93 13.56 11.48
N GLN A 40 -20.38 12.52 10.87
CA GLN A 40 -19.96 11.32 11.57
C GLN A 40 -18.77 11.55 12.50
N ALA A 41 -17.83 12.42 12.11
CA ALA A 41 -16.69 12.79 12.95
C ALA A 41 -17.07 13.77 14.09
N GLY A 42 -18.27 14.33 14.10
CA GLY A 42 -18.67 15.38 15.03
C GLY A 42 -17.88 16.68 14.88
N LEU A 43 -17.38 16.96 13.65
CA LEU A 43 -16.49 18.06 13.33
C LEU A 43 -17.08 18.99 12.28
N THR A 44 -16.48 20.16 12.11
CA THR A 44 -16.96 21.15 11.14
C THR A 44 -16.33 20.93 9.75
N ARG A 45 -17.06 21.33 8.68
CA ARG A 45 -16.52 21.39 7.31
C ARG A 45 -15.22 22.18 7.25
N GLY A 46 -15.14 23.32 7.96
CA GLY A 46 -13.92 24.15 8.00
C GLY A 46 -12.71 23.39 8.53
N ALA A 47 -12.86 22.54 9.54
CA ALA A 47 -11.79 21.70 10.04
C ALA A 47 -11.30 20.70 8.97
N LEU A 48 -12.22 20.05 8.27
CA LEU A 48 -11.89 19.07 7.23
C LEU A 48 -11.13 19.75 6.08
N TYR A 49 -11.63 20.87 5.55
CA TYR A 49 -10.97 21.63 4.48
C TYR A 49 -9.60 22.17 4.93
N HIS A 50 -9.46 22.58 6.19
CA HIS A 50 -8.19 23.07 6.74
C HIS A 50 -7.13 21.97 6.77
N HIS A 51 -7.49 20.73 7.11
CA HIS A 51 -6.52 19.62 7.25
C HIS A 51 -6.20 18.92 5.92
N PHE A 52 -7.16 18.80 5.02
CA PHE A 52 -7.03 17.94 3.84
C PHE A 52 -7.31 18.65 2.51
N GLY A 53 -7.73 19.91 2.54
CA GLY A 53 -8.05 20.69 1.35
C GLY A 53 -9.38 20.29 0.71
N ASP A 54 -9.49 19.06 0.27
CA ASP A 54 -10.69 18.52 -0.37
C ASP A 54 -10.87 17.01 -0.09
N LYS A 55 -11.91 16.41 -0.68
CA LYS A 55 -12.17 14.96 -0.57
C LYS A 55 -11.04 14.13 -1.16
N LYS A 56 -10.39 14.61 -2.22
CA LYS A 56 -9.26 13.94 -2.87
C LYS A 56 -8.02 13.95 -1.97
N GLY A 57 -7.71 15.08 -1.34
CA GLY A 57 -6.62 15.17 -0.36
C GLY A 57 -6.87 14.30 0.88
N LEU A 58 -8.13 14.17 1.32
CA LEU A 58 -8.50 13.26 2.40
C LEU A 58 -8.30 11.79 1.98
N LEU A 59 -8.70 11.41 0.76
CA LEU A 59 -8.45 10.06 0.23
C LEU A 59 -6.94 9.77 0.17
N LEU A 60 -6.16 10.72 -0.34
CA LEU A 60 -4.69 10.58 -0.39
C LEU A 60 -4.12 10.30 1.00
N ALA A 61 -4.53 11.06 2.02
CA ALA A 61 -4.05 10.85 3.39
C ALA A 61 -4.46 9.49 3.98
N VAL A 62 -5.65 8.98 3.63
CA VAL A 62 -6.08 7.63 4.02
C VAL A 62 -5.23 6.57 3.33
N VAL A 63 -4.96 6.72 2.04
CA VAL A 63 -4.11 5.79 1.27
C VAL A 63 -2.69 5.77 1.83
N GLU A 64 -2.09 6.93 2.11
CA GLU A 64 -0.75 7.02 2.70
C GLU A 64 -0.66 6.31 4.07
N GLN A 65 -1.71 6.40 4.88
CA GLN A 65 -1.77 5.67 6.14
C GLN A 65 -1.81 4.15 5.92
N ILE A 66 -2.63 3.67 4.99
CA ILE A 66 -2.73 2.25 4.67
C ILE A 66 -1.41 1.74 4.07
N ASP A 67 -0.80 2.49 3.15
CA ASP A 67 0.50 2.16 2.55
C ASP A 67 1.60 2.01 3.62
N ALA A 68 1.65 2.93 4.60
CA ALA A 68 2.61 2.85 5.70
C ALA A 68 2.38 1.61 6.59
N GLU A 69 1.12 1.26 6.87
CA GLU A 69 0.77 0.04 7.62
C GLU A 69 1.14 -1.22 6.84
N MET A 70 0.87 -1.26 5.53
CA MET A 70 1.28 -2.36 4.65
C MET A 70 2.80 -2.53 4.63
N ASP A 71 3.54 -1.44 4.48
CA ASP A 71 5.02 -1.50 4.48
C ASP A 71 5.57 -2.01 5.81
N GLY A 72 5.04 -1.55 6.94
CA GLY A 72 5.41 -2.06 8.26
C GLY A 72 5.16 -3.56 8.41
N ARG A 73 4.03 -4.08 7.92
CA ARG A 73 3.71 -5.51 7.91
C ARG A 73 4.69 -6.30 7.03
N LEU A 74 4.98 -5.79 5.84
CA LEU A 74 5.92 -6.40 4.90
C LEU A 74 7.36 -6.40 5.45
N GLN A 75 7.75 -5.35 6.14
CA GLN A 75 9.05 -5.28 6.81
C GLN A 75 9.16 -6.32 7.94
N ALA A 76 8.14 -6.43 8.80
CA ALA A 76 8.10 -7.43 9.87
C ALA A 76 8.20 -8.87 9.33
N ILE A 77 7.57 -9.17 8.18
CA ILE A 77 7.70 -10.46 7.50
C ILE A 77 9.16 -10.69 7.08
N SER A 78 9.79 -9.71 6.47
CA SER A 78 11.20 -9.81 6.05
C SER A 78 12.13 -10.05 7.23
N ASP A 79 11.92 -9.34 8.35
CA ASP A 79 12.78 -9.39 9.53
C ASP A 79 12.63 -10.69 10.33
N SER A 80 11.47 -11.33 10.26
CA SER A 80 11.18 -12.59 10.96
C SER A 80 11.56 -13.85 10.18
N ALA A 81 11.98 -13.73 8.92
CA ALA A 81 12.30 -14.85 8.07
C ALA A 81 13.62 -15.55 8.46
N ALA A 82 13.77 -16.82 8.07
CA ALA A 82 14.93 -17.63 8.37
C ALA A 82 16.22 -17.13 7.68
N ASP A 83 16.09 -16.55 6.51
CA ASP A 83 17.19 -15.95 5.75
C ASP A 83 16.66 -14.81 4.83
N SER A 84 17.61 -14.07 4.24
CA SER A 84 17.29 -12.88 3.42
C SER A 84 16.46 -13.21 2.18
N TRP A 85 16.69 -14.39 1.55
CA TRP A 85 15.95 -14.81 0.37
C TRP A 85 14.50 -15.16 0.72
N GLU A 86 14.32 -15.94 1.78
CA GLU A 86 12.98 -16.30 2.26
C GLU A 86 12.19 -15.07 2.70
N GLY A 87 12.85 -14.11 3.37
CA GLY A 87 12.24 -12.83 3.74
C GLY A 87 11.77 -12.02 2.54
N PHE A 88 12.61 -11.91 1.52
CA PHE A 88 12.24 -11.24 0.27
C PHE A 88 11.07 -11.94 -0.44
N ARG A 89 11.12 -13.25 -0.55
CA ARG A 89 10.09 -14.07 -1.18
C ARG A 89 8.75 -13.97 -0.45
N GLN A 90 8.76 -14.12 0.87
CA GLN A 90 7.56 -14.01 1.70
C GLN A 90 6.95 -12.61 1.67
N ARG A 91 7.77 -11.56 1.68
CA ARG A 91 7.33 -10.16 1.51
C ARG A 91 6.56 -9.96 0.20
N CYS A 92 7.13 -10.42 -0.91
CA CYS A 92 6.49 -10.31 -2.22
C CYS A 92 5.16 -11.08 -2.30
N ARG A 93 5.11 -12.28 -1.71
CA ARG A 93 3.89 -13.08 -1.61
C ARG A 93 2.84 -12.39 -0.75
N ALA A 94 3.21 -11.92 0.44
CA ALA A 94 2.31 -11.24 1.36
C ALA A 94 1.68 -9.98 0.73
N TYR A 95 2.43 -9.23 -0.08
CA TYR A 95 1.89 -8.11 -0.83
C TYR A 95 0.72 -8.52 -1.75
N LEU A 96 0.83 -9.65 -2.45
CA LEU A 96 -0.27 -10.17 -3.27
C LEU A 96 -1.45 -10.66 -2.41
N GLU A 97 -1.19 -11.27 -1.26
CA GLU A 97 -2.23 -11.73 -0.32
C GLU A 97 -3.04 -10.55 0.23
N MET A 98 -2.40 -9.40 0.49
CA MET A 98 -3.06 -8.17 0.93
C MET A 98 -4.08 -7.64 -0.10
N ALA A 99 -3.95 -7.97 -1.39
CA ALA A 99 -4.92 -7.57 -2.42
C ALA A 99 -6.32 -8.16 -2.21
N LEU A 100 -6.47 -9.18 -1.37
CA LEU A 100 -7.76 -9.76 -0.98
C LEU A 100 -8.35 -9.14 0.29
N GLU A 101 -7.64 -8.29 1.00
CA GLU A 101 -8.16 -7.60 2.19
C GLU A 101 -9.19 -6.56 1.74
N PRO A 102 -10.44 -6.60 2.27
CA PRO A 102 -11.54 -5.78 1.75
C PRO A 102 -11.23 -4.27 1.73
N GLU A 103 -10.54 -3.77 2.75
CA GLU A 103 -10.18 -2.37 2.86
C GLU A 103 -9.13 -1.97 1.80
N ILE A 104 -8.08 -2.77 1.63
CA ILE A 104 -7.03 -2.54 0.63
C ILE A 104 -7.62 -2.62 -0.77
N GLN A 105 -8.44 -3.64 -1.03
CA GLN A 105 -9.12 -3.80 -2.30
C GLN A 105 -10.00 -2.60 -2.64
N ARG A 106 -10.80 -2.11 -1.67
CA ARG A 106 -11.71 -1.00 -1.88
C ARG A 106 -10.98 0.33 -2.02
N ILE A 107 -10.16 0.68 -1.03
CA ILE A 107 -9.58 2.03 -0.93
C ILE A 107 -8.36 2.16 -1.83
N VAL A 108 -7.39 1.23 -1.72
CA VAL A 108 -6.09 1.37 -2.41
C VAL A 108 -6.20 0.93 -3.87
N LEU A 109 -6.76 -0.27 -4.12
CA LEU A 109 -6.73 -0.86 -5.46
C LEU A 109 -7.86 -0.36 -6.37
N ARG A 110 -9.02 0.07 -5.85
CA ARG A 110 -10.12 0.61 -6.65
C ARG A 110 -10.19 2.12 -6.62
N ASP A 111 -10.49 2.69 -5.44
CA ASP A 111 -10.78 4.12 -5.32
C ASP A 111 -9.54 4.99 -5.60
N ALA A 112 -8.38 4.66 -5.01
CA ALA A 112 -7.15 5.42 -5.24
C ALA A 112 -6.69 5.32 -6.71
N ARG A 113 -6.76 4.14 -7.32
CA ARG A 113 -6.43 4.00 -8.76
C ARG A 113 -7.33 4.86 -9.63
N ALA A 114 -8.64 4.88 -9.37
CA ALA A 114 -9.61 5.64 -10.16
C ALA A 114 -9.49 7.16 -9.96
N VAL A 115 -9.19 7.62 -8.74
CA VAL A 115 -9.25 9.04 -8.36
C VAL A 115 -7.86 9.70 -8.36
N LEU A 116 -6.83 8.98 -7.92
CA LEU A 116 -5.46 9.47 -7.75
C LEU A 116 -4.52 9.01 -8.88
N GLY A 117 -4.90 7.96 -9.61
CA GLY A 117 -4.03 7.30 -10.61
C GLY A 117 -3.14 6.21 -10.01
N GLY A 118 -3.30 5.87 -8.72
CA GLY A 118 -2.53 4.87 -7.99
C GLY A 118 -1.80 5.45 -6.77
N ALA A 119 -0.70 4.82 -6.38
CA ALA A 119 0.13 5.25 -5.26
C ALA A 119 0.75 6.64 -5.49
N SER A 120 0.95 7.40 -4.42
CA SER A 120 1.63 8.71 -4.53
C SER A 120 3.08 8.53 -5.01
N PRO A 121 3.67 9.53 -5.70
CA PRO A 121 5.07 9.47 -6.12
C PRO A 121 6.04 9.21 -4.97
N ASP A 122 5.73 9.70 -3.77
CA ASP A 122 6.56 9.52 -2.58
C ASP A 122 6.44 8.10 -2.02
N SER A 123 5.22 7.55 -1.92
CA SER A 123 4.99 6.14 -1.55
C SER A 123 5.68 5.19 -2.53
N GLN A 124 5.52 5.43 -3.83
CA GLN A 124 6.15 4.62 -4.87
C GLN A 124 7.68 4.64 -4.76
N ARG A 125 8.27 5.82 -4.57
CA ARG A 125 9.71 5.98 -4.40
C ARG A 125 10.21 5.22 -3.18
N HIS A 126 9.54 5.36 -2.05
CA HIS A 126 9.87 4.65 -0.81
C HIS A 126 9.87 3.11 -1.00
N CYS A 127 8.83 2.58 -1.62
CA CYS A 127 8.72 1.15 -1.92
C CYS A 127 9.86 0.66 -2.84
N LEU A 128 10.17 1.43 -3.90
CA LEU A 128 11.26 1.11 -4.82
C LEU A 128 12.63 1.12 -4.14
N GLU A 129 12.93 2.13 -3.32
CA GLU A 129 14.17 2.21 -2.56
C GLU A 129 14.33 1.07 -1.55
N SER A 130 13.24 0.72 -0.85
CA SER A 130 13.22 -0.42 0.08
C SER A 130 13.51 -1.74 -0.66
N MET A 131 12.84 -1.97 -1.78
CA MET A 131 13.04 -3.17 -2.60
C MET A 131 14.44 -3.23 -3.21
N GLN A 132 14.95 -2.11 -3.71
CA GLN A 132 16.32 -2.02 -4.25
C GLN A 132 17.37 -2.40 -3.20
N LYS A 133 17.23 -1.93 -1.95
CA LYS A 133 18.14 -2.28 -0.85
C LYS A 133 18.15 -3.78 -0.57
N LEU A 134 16.98 -4.41 -0.53
CA LEU A 134 16.85 -5.85 -0.31
C LEU A 134 17.50 -6.65 -1.44
N ILE A 135 17.26 -6.29 -2.70
CA ILE A 135 17.85 -6.94 -3.86
C ILE A 135 19.37 -6.77 -3.85
N GLN A 136 19.88 -5.57 -3.53
CA GLN A 136 21.31 -5.32 -3.43
C GLN A 136 21.99 -6.19 -2.37
N GLN A 137 21.34 -6.39 -1.22
CA GLN A 137 21.83 -7.31 -0.18
C GLN A 137 21.90 -8.75 -0.69
N LEU A 138 20.87 -9.22 -1.41
CA LEU A 138 20.84 -10.57 -1.98
C LEU A 138 21.93 -10.81 -3.03
N ILE A 139 22.25 -9.80 -3.86
CA ILE A 139 23.36 -9.84 -4.80
C ILE A 139 24.72 -9.91 -4.06
N GLN A 140 24.92 -9.06 -3.04
CA GLN A 140 26.14 -9.06 -2.22
C GLN A 140 26.37 -10.37 -1.48
N GLN A 141 25.29 -11.07 -1.10
CA GLN A 141 25.34 -12.40 -0.48
C GLN A 141 25.57 -13.53 -1.49
N GLY A 142 25.60 -13.23 -2.79
CA GLY A 142 25.76 -14.24 -3.85
C GLY A 142 24.54 -15.17 -3.98
N ILE A 143 23.36 -14.71 -3.58
CA ILE A 143 22.11 -15.46 -3.68
C ILE A 143 21.44 -15.17 -5.02
N VAL A 144 21.42 -13.92 -5.43
CA VAL A 144 20.84 -13.42 -6.70
C VAL A 144 21.97 -13.14 -7.69
N VAL A 145 21.72 -13.36 -8.97
CA VAL A 145 22.66 -13.05 -10.06
C VAL A 145 23.04 -11.56 -10.05
N ASP A 146 24.27 -11.26 -10.46
CA ASP A 146 24.73 -9.88 -10.59
C ASP A 146 23.96 -9.17 -11.70
N ALA A 147 23.16 -8.17 -11.29
CA ALA A 147 22.32 -7.38 -12.17
C ALA A 147 22.09 -5.99 -11.54
N CYS A 148 21.52 -5.06 -12.30
CA CYS A 148 21.18 -3.73 -11.79
C CYS A 148 20.03 -3.81 -10.75
N PRO A 149 20.29 -3.51 -9.45
CA PRO A 149 19.27 -3.64 -8.40
C PRO A 149 18.07 -2.72 -8.60
N GLU A 150 18.29 -1.51 -9.14
CA GLU A 150 17.24 -0.54 -9.44
C GLU A 150 16.30 -1.05 -10.54
N ALA A 151 16.85 -1.63 -11.62
CA ALA A 151 16.05 -2.21 -12.69
C ALA A 151 15.23 -3.41 -12.21
N LEU A 152 15.85 -4.32 -11.43
CA LEU A 152 15.14 -5.44 -10.84
C LEU A 152 14.03 -4.98 -9.88
N ALA A 153 14.29 -3.99 -9.03
CA ALA A 153 13.29 -3.42 -8.13
C ALA A 153 12.10 -2.85 -8.91
N SER A 154 12.35 -2.10 -9.97
CA SER A 154 11.30 -1.52 -10.82
C SER A 154 10.43 -2.58 -11.49
N LEU A 155 11.05 -3.63 -12.03
CA LEU A 155 10.34 -4.73 -12.70
C LEU A 155 9.50 -5.53 -11.71
N ILE A 156 10.08 -5.89 -10.55
CA ILE A 156 9.36 -6.66 -9.52
C ILE A 156 8.21 -5.84 -8.94
N TYR A 157 8.47 -4.58 -8.57
CA TYR A 157 7.43 -3.68 -8.06
C TYR A 157 6.27 -3.52 -9.05
N GLY A 158 6.57 -3.26 -10.32
CA GLY A 158 5.54 -3.13 -11.36
C GLY A 158 4.75 -4.43 -11.57
N SER A 159 5.42 -5.58 -11.55
CA SER A 159 4.77 -6.89 -11.66
C SER A 159 3.85 -7.18 -10.47
N LEU A 160 4.30 -6.87 -9.25
CA LEU A 160 3.51 -7.05 -8.03
C LEU A 160 2.29 -6.12 -8.02
N ALA A 161 2.47 -4.84 -8.37
CA ALA A 161 1.39 -3.87 -8.40
C ALA A 161 0.31 -4.28 -9.42
N GLU A 162 0.67 -4.65 -10.63
CA GLU A 162 -0.29 -5.09 -11.65
C GLU A 162 -0.95 -6.42 -11.29
N ALA A 163 -0.20 -7.36 -10.70
CA ALA A 163 -0.77 -8.62 -10.21
C ALA A 163 -1.79 -8.39 -9.08
N ALA A 164 -1.53 -7.47 -8.15
CA ALA A 164 -2.47 -7.10 -7.08
C ALA A 164 -3.79 -6.55 -7.66
N PHE A 165 -3.72 -5.67 -8.67
CA PHE A 165 -4.91 -5.19 -9.36
C PHE A 165 -5.67 -6.32 -10.05
N TRP A 166 -4.97 -7.19 -10.77
CA TRP A 166 -5.59 -8.34 -11.44
C TRP A 166 -6.27 -9.29 -10.44
N ILE A 167 -5.69 -9.52 -9.26
CA ILE A 167 -6.27 -10.32 -8.19
C ILE A 167 -7.54 -9.65 -7.64
N ALA A 168 -7.47 -8.34 -7.38
CA ALA A 168 -8.56 -7.59 -6.76
C ALA A 168 -9.78 -7.35 -7.68
N ASP A 169 -9.58 -7.30 -8.99
CA ASP A 169 -10.60 -6.93 -9.99
C ASP A 169 -11.51 -8.10 -10.39
N GLY A 170 -11.35 -9.29 -9.83
CA GLY A 170 -12.08 -10.50 -10.25
C GLY A 170 -13.01 -11.06 -9.20
N GLU A 171 -14.09 -11.70 -9.66
CA GLU A 171 -14.99 -12.49 -8.80
C GLU A 171 -14.29 -13.71 -8.16
N GLU A 172 -13.20 -14.21 -8.80
CA GLU A 172 -12.41 -15.36 -8.36
C GLU A 172 -11.07 -14.95 -7.72
N GLY A 173 -11.05 -13.94 -6.85
CA GLY A 173 -9.81 -13.39 -6.27
C GLY A 173 -8.87 -14.43 -5.67
N ASN A 174 -9.40 -15.42 -4.92
CA ASN A 174 -8.59 -16.50 -4.36
C ASN A 174 -7.94 -17.39 -5.45
N ALA A 175 -8.64 -17.73 -6.51
CA ALA A 175 -8.07 -18.51 -7.61
C ALA A 175 -7.01 -17.71 -8.37
N ARG A 176 -7.22 -16.41 -8.54
CA ARG A 176 -6.22 -15.49 -9.13
C ARG A 176 -5.00 -15.35 -8.23
N LEU A 177 -5.17 -15.22 -6.92
CA LEU A 177 -4.06 -15.18 -5.98
C LEU A 177 -3.16 -16.42 -6.11
N ILE A 178 -3.76 -17.63 -6.12
CA ILE A 178 -3.00 -18.88 -6.27
C ILE A 178 -2.16 -18.87 -7.56
N LYS A 179 -2.77 -18.47 -8.68
CA LYS A 179 -2.08 -18.37 -9.98
C LYS A 179 -1.00 -17.28 -9.96
N GLY A 180 -1.29 -16.12 -9.36
CA GLY A 180 -0.35 -15.01 -9.24
C GLY A 180 0.87 -15.35 -8.40
N VAL A 181 0.67 -16.00 -7.25
CA VAL A 181 1.76 -16.48 -6.39
C VAL A 181 2.61 -17.51 -7.12
N ALA A 182 2.01 -18.47 -7.84
CA ALA A 182 2.77 -19.45 -8.61
C ALA A 182 3.63 -18.80 -9.70
N ALA A 183 3.10 -17.81 -10.41
CA ALA A 183 3.84 -17.06 -11.42
C ALA A 183 4.96 -16.21 -10.79
N LEU A 184 4.69 -15.53 -9.68
CA LEU A 184 5.68 -14.79 -8.91
C LEU A 184 6.85 -15.67 -8.49
N GLU A 185 6.59 -16.85 -7.92
CA GLU A 185 7.60 -17.80 -7.51
C GLU A 185 8.52 -18.23 -8.69
N LEU A 186 7.94 -18.40 -9.87
CA LEU A 186 8.72 -18.72 -11.08
C LEU A 186 9.63 -17.56 -11.46
N LEU A 187 9.14 -16.31 -11.45
CA LEU A 187 9.94 -15.12 -11.74
C LEU A 187 11.07 -14.94 -10.73
N LEU A 188 10.78 -15.06 -9.44
CA LEU A 188 11.78 -14.88 -8.38
C LEU A 188 12.87 -15.96 -8.46
N ARG A 189 12.50 -17.22 -8.72
CA ARG A 189 13.51 -18.31 -8.93
C ARG A 189 14.44 -18.04 -10.10
N GLY A 190 13.99 -17.36 -11.14
CA GLY A 190 14.82 -16.94 -12.27
C GLY A 190 15.94 -15.95 -11.90
N MET A 191 15.85 -15.31 -10.74
CA MET A 191 16.87 -14.40 -10.22
C MET A 191 18.00 -15.12 -9.46
N LEU A 192 17.78 -16.37 -9.04
CA LEU A 192 18.76 -17.11 -8.23
C LEU A 192 20.02 -17.43 -9.04
N LEU A 193 21.18 -17.29 -8.38
CA LEU A 193 22.44 -17.73 -8.94
C LEU A 193 22.37 -19.26 -9.10
N GLN A 194 22.44 -19.73 -10.34
CA GLN A 194 22.51 -21.16 -10.63
C GLN A 194 23.88 -21.66 -10.17
N ARG A 195 23.90 -22.57 -9.21
CA ARG A 195 25.11 -23.29 -8.76
C ARG A 195 25.31 -24.56 -9.56
#